data_176bbdea1ff6aa40d6a3e618823f012b
#
_entry.id   176bbdea1ff6aa40d6a3e618823f012b
#
_cell.length_a   1.000
_cell.length_b   1.000
_cell.length_c   1.000
_cell.angle_alpha   90.00
_cell.angle_beta   90.00
_cell.angle_gamma   90.00
#
_symmetry.space_group_name_H-M   'P 1'
#
loop_
_entity.id
_entity.type
_entity.pdbx_description
1 polymer ?
#
loop_
_entity_poly.entity_id
_entity_poly.type
_entity_poly.pdbx_seq_one_letter_code
_entity_poly.pdbx_strand_id
1 'polypeptide(L)' 'QLDVFRKTMDSYMGKHGVKIVFIHGKGEGVLRHAVIHELNYRYKNCSYQDASFQEYGYGATQVTIK' A
#
# COMPACT_ATOMS: atom_id res chain seq x y z
N GLN A 1 7.88 4.70 -9.51
CA GLN A 1 6.58 4.38 -8.88
C GLN A 1 6.79 3.71 -7.54
N LEU A 2 7.56 2.63 -7.52
CA LEU A 2 7.84 1.98 -6.25
C LEU A 2 8.74 2.81 -5.34
N ASP A 3 9.48 3.75 -5.90
CA ASP A 3 10.31 4.63 -5.08
C ASP A 3 9.45 5.48 -4.14
N VAL A 4 8.34 6.00 -4.64
CA VAL A 4 7.42 6.79 -3.81
C VAL A 4 6.81 5.89 -2.73
N PHE A 5 6.40 4.69 -3.11
CA PHE A 5 5.85 3.73 -2.17
C PHE A 5 6.84 3.42 -1.05
N ARG A 6 8.08 3.10 -1.42
CA ARG A 6 9.11 2.76 -0.44
C ARG A 6 9.44 3.92 0.49
N LYS A 7 9.57 5.12 -0.05
CA LYS A 7 9.83 6.30 0.76
C LYS A 7 8.71 6.54 1.75
N THR A 8 7.47 6.41 1.30
CA THR A 8 6.32 6.60 2.17
C THR A 8 6.31 5.55 3.27
N MET A 9 6.49 4.27 2.92
CA MET A 9 6.52 3.20 3.90
C MET A 9 7.62 3.41 4.93
N ASP A 10 8.82 3.75 4.46
CA ASP A 10 9.94 3.96 5.37
C ASP A 10 9.69 5.12 6.32
N SER A 11 8.96 6.15 5.88
CA SER A 11 8.60 7.28 6.72
C SER A 11 7.66 6.90 7.86
N TYR A 12 6.85 5.88 7.65
CA TYR A 12 5.84 5.50 8.64
C TYR A 12 6.18 4.24 9.42
N MET A 13 7.29 3.58 9.08
CA MET A 13 7.68 2.39 9.84
C MET A 13 7.93 2.74 11.30
N GLY A 14 7.40 1.93 12.19
CA GLY A 14 7.47 2.19 13.61
C GLY A 14 6.30 3.00 14.16
N LYS A 15 5.46 3.54 13.30
CA LYS A 15 4.27 4.29 13.74
C LYS A 15 3.06 3.37 13.75
N HIS A 16 2.92 2.63 14.83
CA HIS A 16 1.91 1.58 14.94
C HIS A 16 0.49 2.12 14.77
N GLY A 17 -0.30 1.43 13.97
CA GLY A 17 -1.69 1.78 13.77
C GLY A 17 -1.96 2.81 12.68
N VAL A 18 -0.92 3.37 12.09
CA VAL A 18 -1.11 4.33 10.98
C VAL A 18 -1.61 3.58 9.75
N LYS A 19 -2.57 4.18 9.07
CA LYS A 19 -3.12 3.64 7.84
C LYS A 19 -2.75 4.54 6.68
N ILE A 20 -2.26 3.94 5.60
CA ILE A 20 -1.80 4.65 4.42
C ILE A 20 -2.53 4.08 3.21
N VAL A 21 -3.07 4.95 2.37
CA VAL A 21 -3.75 4.52 1.15
C VAL A 21 -2.86 4.83 -0.05
N PHE A 22 -2.56 3.80 -0.82
CA PHE A 22 -1.78 3.93 -2.05
C PHE A 22 -2.72 3.79 -3.25
N ILE A 23 -2.78 4.83 -4.06
CA ILE A 23 -3.62 4.82 -5.25
C ILE A 23 -2.77 4.40 -6.43
N HIS A 24 -3.06 3.23 -6.98
CA HIS A 24 -2.28 2.67 -8.10
C HIS A 24 -3.08 2.60 -9.40
N GLY A 25 -4.32 3.05 -9.38
CA GLY A 25 -5.15 3.09 -10.58
C GLY A 25 -5.68 1.73 -11.00
N LYS A 26 -6.55 1.76 -12.00
CA LYS A 26 -7.21 0.55 -12.46
C LYS A 26 -6.32 -0.33 -13.34
N GLY A 27 -5.52 0.25 -14.16
CA GLY A 27 -4.59 -0.40 -15.07
C GLY A 27 -4.68 -1.92 -15.17
N GLU A 28 -3.60 -2.53 -15.58
CA GLU A 28 -3.53 -3.99 -15.73
C GLU A 28 -3.11 -4.68 -14.43
N GLY A 29 -3.06 -3.95 -13.34
CA GLY A 29 -2.70 -4.49 -12.05
C GLY A 29 -1.20 -4.64 -11.83
N VAL A 30 -0.38 -4.14 -12.73
CA VAL A 30 1.07 -4.28 -12.62
C VAL A 30 1.59 -3.57 -11.37
N LEU A 31 1.19 -2.32 -11.15
CA LEU A 31 1.64 -1.57 -10.00
C LEU A 31 1.05 -2.15 -8.71
N ARG A 32 -0.21 -2.57 -8.74
CA ARG A 32 -0.82 -3.21 -7.58
C ARG A 32 -0.06 -4.47 -7.17
N HIS A 33 0.27 -5.31 -8.15
CA HIS A 33 1.04 -6.53 -7.87
C HIS A 33 2.41 -6.21 -7.30
N ALA A 34 3.06 -5.18 -7.83
CA ALA A 34 4.37 -4.77 -7.34
C ALA A 34 4.30 -4.27 -5.88
N VAL A 35 3.28 -3.49 -5.56
CA VAL A 35 3.06 -3.00 -4.20
C VAL A 35 2.82 -4.17 -3.24
N ILE A 36 1.95 -5.09 -3.61
CA ILE A 36 1.64 -6.25 -2.77
C ILE A 36 2.87 -7.13 -2.58
N HIS A 37 3.65 -7.32 -3.64
CA HIS A 37 4.88 -8.08 -3.56
C HIS A 37 5.85 -7.44 -2.56
N GLU A 38 6.01 -6.13 -2.61
CA GLU A 38 6.87 -5.42 -1.67
C GLU A 38 6.37 -5.54 -0.24
N LEU A 39 5.06 -5.45 -0.04
CA LEU A 39 4.48 -5.60 1.30
C LEU A 39 4.75 -6.99 1.86
N ASN A 40 4.63 -8.02 1.05
CA ASN A 40 4.87 -9.39 1.49
C ASN A 40 6.35 -9.69 1.70
N TYR A 41 7.21 -9.00 0.98
CA TYR A 41 8.64 -9.28 1.00
C TYR A 41 9.42 -8.39 1.99
N ARG A 42 9.18 -7.08 1.94
CA ARG A 42 9.95 -6.13 2.73
C ARG A 42 9.23 -5.64 3.98
N TYR A 43 7.93 -5.61 3.95
CA TYR A 43 7.13 -5.02 5.04
C TYR A 43 6.17 -6.04 5.62
N LYS A 44 6.72 -7.17 6.02
CA LYS A 44 5.92 -8.31 6.49
C LYS A 44 5.10 -8.01 7.74
N ASN A 45 5.49 -6.99 8.50
CA ASN A 45 4.78 -6.62 9.71
C ASN A 45 3.58 -5.72 9.45
N CYS A 46 3.34 -5.36 8.19
CA CYS A 46 2.21 -4.54 7.83
C CYS A 46 1.09 -5.42 7.27
N SER A 47 -0.15 -5.03 7.53
CA SER A 47 -1.28 -5.68 6.87
C SER A 47 -1.80 -4.77 5.78
N TYR A 48 -2.52 -5.34 4.82
CA TYR A 48 -3.06 -4.56 3.72
C TYR A 48 -4.39 -5.14 3.27
N GLN A 49 -5.18 -4.29 2.65
CA GLN A 49 -6.47 -4.68 2.07
C GLN A 49 -6.83 -3.67 1.00
N ASP A 50 -7.80 -4.01 0.16
CA ASP A 50 -8.29 -3.05 -0.82
C ASP A 50 -8.94 -1.89 -0.07
N ALA A 51 -8.66 -0.66 -0.52
CA ALA A 51 -9.27 0.52 0.06
C ALA A 51 -10.73 0.62 -0.37
N SER A 52 -11.50 1.40 0.38
CA SER A 52 -12.93 1.54 0.13
C SER A 52 -13.21 2.00 -1.29
N PHE A 53 -14.01 1.24 -2.01
CA PHE A 53 -14.44 1.59 -3.36
C PHE A 53 -15.21 2.92 -3.36
N GLN A 54 -16.02 3.14 -2.32
CA GLN A 54 -16.84 4.36 -2.26
C GLN A 54 -16.01 5.61 -2.10
N GLU A 55 -14.88 5.51 -1.40
CA GLU A 55 -14.01 6.65 -1.17
C GLU A 55 -12.98 6.85 -2.27
N TYR A 56 -12.39 5.77 -2.76
CA TYR A 56 -11.22 5.84 -3.63
C TYR A 56 -11.44 5.21 -5.00
N GLY A 57 -12.55 4.54 -5.19
CA GLY A 57 -12.79 3.78 -6.40
C GLY A 57 -11.90 2.54 -6.44
N TYR A 58 -11.79 1.96 -7.62
CA TYR A 58 -10.89 0.82 -7.79
C TYR A 58 -9.45 1.30 -7.83
N GLY A 59 -8.55 0.41 -7.55
CA GLY A 59 -7.14 0.68 -7.73
C GLY A 59 -6.47 1.40 -6.58
N ALA A 60 -6.92 1.15 -5.36
CA ALA A 60 -6.28 1.68 -4.16
C ALA A 60 -6.10 0.55 -3.14
N THR A 61 -5.01 0.60 -2.39
CA THR A 61 -4.71 -0.38 -1.35
C THR A 61 -4.42 0.34 -0.05
N GLN A 62 -5.08 -0.09 1.02
CA GLN A 62 -4.85 0.47 2.34
C GLN A 62 -3.87 -0.42 3.10
N VAL A 63 -2.82 0.19 3.61
CA VAL A 63 -1.79 -0.50 4.38
C VAL A 63 -1.89 -0.03 5.83
N THR A 64 -1.84 -0.97 6.77
CA THR A 64 -1.84 -0.65 8.19
C THR A 64 -0.48 -1.03 8.77
N ILE A 65 0.17 -0.07 9.40
CA ILE A 65 1.47 -0.29 10.05
C ILE A 65 1.21 -0.96 11.40
N LYS A 66 1.85 -2.07 11.63
CA LYS A 66 1.71 -2.80 12.89
C LYS A 66 2.86 -2.53 13.83
#